data_2f00fe2fb0aca8cf13e3408f91b50285
#
_entry.id   2f00fe2fb0aca8cf13e3408f91b50285
#
_cell.length_a   1.000
_cell.length_b   1.000
_cell.length_c   1.000
_cell.angle_alpha   90.00
_cell.angle_beta   90.00
_cell.angle_gamma   90.00
#
_symmetry.space_group_name_H-M   'P 1'
#
loop_
_entity.id
_entity.type
_entity.pdbx_description
1 polymer ?
#
loop_
_entity_poly.entity_id
_entity_poly.type
_entity_poly.pdbx_seq_one_letter_code
_entity_poly.pdbx_strand_id
1 'polypeptide(L)'
;AGPEGAYVSKALDASGDVLDASATSPAPGEVLVTVLSRLGNGVPDQALLDTVDAYVSAEDVRPLTDQVTVAAAEVLTFEVEATLTTFAGPDASVVIAEALARLDAYLAACFRLGRDVTRSGIIAALSPEGVQDVDLVSPAANVVVTRPQAARCTSIDVTHAGLGE
;
A
#
# COMPACT_ATOMS: atom_id res chain seq x y z
N ALA A 1 11.59 -15.63 14.77
CA ALA A 1 10.63 -14.54 14.69
C ALA A 1 9.92 -14.40 16.03
N GLY A 2 9.71 -13.18 16.51
CA GLY A 2 8.93 -12.93 17.72
C GLY A 2 7.44 -13.29 17.54
N PRO A 3 6.64 -13.27 18.60
CA PRO A 3 5.21 -13.61 18.53
C PRO A 3 4.45 -12.84 17.44
N GLU A 4 4.74 -11.56 17.26
CA GLU A 4 4.13 -10.74 16.21
C GLU A 4 4.37 -11.31 14.81
N GLY A 5 5.61 -11.68 14.48
CA GLY A 5 5.96 -12.26 13.18
C GLY A 5 5.25 -13.59 12.90
N ALA A 6 5.03 -14.39 13.93
CA ALA A 6 4.28 -15.64 13.79
C ALA A 6 2.82 -15.39 13.43
N TYR A 7 2.17 -14.43 14.07
CA TYR A 7 0.78 -14.06 13.74
C TYR A 7 0.65 -13.49 12.34
N VAL A 8 1.57 -12.64 11.90
CA VAL A 8 1.60 -12.10 10.53
C VAL A 8 1.73 -13.23 9.51
N SER A 9 2.68 -14.14 9.70
CA SER A 9 2.86 -15.30 8.82
C SER A 9 1.60 -16.14 8.72
N LYS A 10 0.97 -16.44 9.85
CA LYS A 10 -0.25 -17.23 9.91
C LYS A 10 -1.46 -16.54 9.27
N ALA A 11 -1.57 -15.22 9.43
CA ALA A 11 -2.61 -14.46 8.76
C ALA A 11 -2.46 -14.50 7.23
N LEU A 12 -1.22 -14.39 6.73
CA LEU A 12 -0.93 -14.52 5.30
C LEU A 12 -1.19 -15.94 4.77
N ASP A 13 -0.94 -16.97 5.57
CA ASP A 13 -1.19 -18.37 5.21
C ASP A 13 -2.67 -18.74 5.24
N ALA A 14 -3.50 -17.99 5.96
CA ALA A 14 -4.92 -18.30 6.13
C ALA A 14 -5.72 -18.23 4.83
N SER A 15 -5.37 -17.31 3.93
CA SER A 15 -6.04 -17.13 2.64
C SER A 15 -5.15 -16.39 1.65
N GLY A 16 -5.22 -16.77 0.37
CA GLY A 16 -4.58 -16.04 -0.73
C GLY A 16 -5.13 -14.63 -0.96
N ASP A 17 -6.29 -14.31 -0.38
CA ASP A 17 -6.93 -13.00 -0.48
C ASP A 17 -6.37 -11.99 0.54
N VAL A 18 -5.53 -12.43 1.46
CA VAL A 18 -4.78 -11.53 2.35
C VAL A 18 -3.59 -10.96 1.60
N LEU A 19 -3.59 -9.65 1.37
CA LEU A 19 -2.47 -8.95 0.74
C LEU A 19 -1.34 -8.69 1.72
N ASP A 20 -1.68 -8.22 2.92
CA ASP A 20 -0.76 -7.92 4.00
C ASP A 20 -1.44 -8.07 5.35
N ALA A 21 -0.65 -8.24 6.38
CA ALA A 21 -1.12 -8.31 7.75
C ALA A 21 -0.13 -7.65 8.70
N SER A 22 -0.62 -7.11 9.80
CA SER A 22 0.21 -6.66 10.91
C SER A 22 -0.31 -7.24 12.22
N ALA A 23 0.58 -7.39 13.19
CA ALA A 23 0.22 -7.79 14.53
C ALA A 23 0.80 -6.78 15.52
N THR A 24 -0.03 -6.34 16.45
CA THR A 24 0.36 -5.43 17.52
C THR A 24 -0.15 -5.95 18.85
N SER A 25 0.49 -5.56 19.94
CA SER A 25 0.03 -5.88 21.29
C SER A 25 -0.44 -4.59 21.98
N PRO A 26 -1.74 -4.31 21.98
CA PRO A 26 -2.27 -3.10 22.61
C PRO A 26 -2.16 -3.17 24.15
N ALA A 27 -2.17 -4.35 24.73
CA ALA A 27 -1.95 -4.59 26.15
C ALA A 27 -1.28 -5.96 26.37
N PRO A 28 -0.68 -6.22 27.54
CA PRO A 28 -0.11 -7.53 27.84
C PRO A 28 -1.13 -8.66 27.68
N GLY A 29 -0.76 -9.70 26.93
CA GLY A 29 -1.65 -10.84 26.64
C GLY A 29 -2.69 -10.59 25.56
N GLU A 30 -2.73 -9.40 24.96
CA GLU A 30 -3.61 -9.06 23.83
C GLU A 30 -2.81 -8.97 22.54
N VAL A 31 -3.36 -9.53 21.48
CA VAL A 31 -2.80 -9.44 20.12
C VAL A 31 -3.87 -8.96 19.18
N LEU A 32 -3.59 -7.86 18.49
CA LEU A 32 -4.45 -7.34 17.42
C LEU A 32 -3.80 -7.64 16.07
N VAL A 33 -4.47 -8.47 15.26
CA VAL A 33 -4.08 -8.78 13.89
C VAL A 33 -4.91 -7.92 12.94
N THR A 34 -4.26 -7.07 12.18
CA THR A 34 -4.90 -6.22 11.17
C THR A 34 -4.69 -6.84 9.80
N VAL A 35 -5.76 -6.94 9.02
CA VAL A 35 -5.77 -7.59 7.69
C VAL A 35 -6.04 -6.57 6.59
N LEU A 36 -5.19 -6.55 5.57
CA LEU A 36 -5.39 -5.85 4.31
C LEU A 36 -5.75 -6.87 3.23
N SER A 37 -6.87 -6.64 2.54
CA SER A 37 -7.34 -7.54 1.49
C SER A 37 -6.65 -7.26 0.15
N ARG A 38 -6.47 -8.31 -0.63
CA ARG A 38 -6.08 -8.24 -2.04
C ARG A 38 -7.25 -7.84 -2.94
N LEU A 39 -8.48 -8.02 -2.46
CA LEU A 39 -9.70 -7.79 -3.21
C LEU A 39 -10.28 -6.39 -2.97
N GLY A 40 -11.00 -5.89 -3.95
CA GLY A 40 -11.73 -4.64 -3.85
C GLY A 40 -10.83 -3.44 -3.55
N ASN A 41 -11.24 -2.65 -2.57
CA ASN A 41 -10.51 -1.45 -2.12
C ASN A 41 -9.43 -1.74 -1.05
N GLY A 42 -9.21 -3.01 -0.71
CA GLY A 42 -8.26 -3.41 0.32
C GLY A 42 -8.87 -3.64 1.70
N VAL A 43 -10.08 -3.17 1.94
CA VAL A 43 -10.80 -3.46 3.19
C VAL A 43 -11.36 -4.89 3.10
N PRO A 44 -10.96 -5.81 4.00
CA PRO A 44 -11.47 -7.17 3.99
C PRO A 44 -12.95 -7.22 4.34
N ASP A 45 -13.67 -8.13 3.72
CA ASP A 45 -15.04 -8.44 4.13
C ASP A 45 -15.05 -9.31 5.40
N GLN A 46 -16.24 -9.49 5.98
CA GLN A 46 -16.39 -10.28 7.21
C GLN A 46 -15.97 -11.74 6.99
N ALA A 47 -16.24 -12.31 5.83
CA ALA A 47 -15.87 -13.69 5.53
C ALA A 47 -14.36 -13.92 5.56
N LEU A 48 -13.58 -12.96 5.02
CA LEU A 48 -12.12 -13.02 5.07
C LEU A 48 -11.61 -12.85 6.51
N LEU A 49 -12.19 -11.92 7.27
CA LEU A 49 -11.83 -11.73 8.68
C LEU A 49 -12.11 -12.99 9.51
N ASP A 50 -13.25 -13.65 9.29
CA ASP A 50 -13.62 -14.89 9.98
C ASP A 50 -12.66 -16.04 9.62
N THR A 51 -12.26 -16.13 8.37
CA THR A 51 -11.27 -17.11 7.90
C THR A 51 -9.92 -16.92 8.58
N VAL A 52 -9.44 -15.68 8.64
CA VAL A 52 -8.18 -15.35 9.32
C VAL A 52 -8.29 -15.61 10.82
N ASP A 53 -9.39 -15.19 11.44
CA ASP A 53 -9.61 -15.37 12.88
C ASP A 53 -9.60 -16.86 13.27
N ALA A 54 -10.31 -17.68 12.55
CA ALA A 54 -10.33 -19.14 12.79
C ALA A 54 -8.93 -19.76 12.68
N TYR A 55 -8.12 -19.25 11.75
CA TYR A 55 -6.77 -19.78 11.52
C TYR A 55 -5.77 -19.34 12.59
N VAL A 56 -5.74 -18.04 12.93
CA VAL A 56 -4.78 -17.50 13.91
C VAL A 56 -5.15 -17.83 15.35
N SER A 57 -6.43 -18.10 15.62
CA SER A 57 -6.95 -18.47 16.95
C SER A 57 -6.94 -19.95 17.22
N ALA A 58 -6.53 -20.80 16.27
CA ALA A 58 -6.41 -22.23 16.46
C ALA A 58 -5.44 -22.54 17.62
N GLU A 59 -5.75 -23.55 18.42
CA GLU A 59 -5.01 -23.88 19.64
C GLU A 59 -3.54 -24.22 19.41
N ASP A 60 -3.23 -24.76 18.21
CA ASP A 60 -1.86 -25.10 17.80
C ASP A 60 -1.06 -23.88 17.28
N VAL A 61 -1.73 -22.75 17.06
CA VAL A 61 -1.14 -21.52 16.50
C VAL A 61 -0.89 -20.48 17.59
N ARG A 62 -1.85 -20.29 18.51
CA ARG A 62 -1.74 -19.26 19.55
C ARG A 62 -1.25 -19.83 20.89
N PRO A 63 -0.39 -19.09 21.62
CA PRO A 63 -0.13 -19.36 23.03
C PRO A 63 -1.42 -19.30 23.86
N LEU A 64 -1.52 -20.14 24.87
CA LEU A 64 -2.72 -20.28 25.73
C LEU A 64 -3.15 -18.97 26.42
N THR A 65 -2.21 -18.04 26.60
CA THR A 65 -2.41 -16.77 27.32
C THR A 65 -2.78 -15.61 26.41
N ASP A 66 -2.67 -15.77 25.08
CA ASP A 66 -2.91 -14.68 24.15
C ASP A 66 -4.41 -14.59 23.79
N GLN A 67 -4.94 -13.39 23.95
CA GLN A 67 -6.25 -13.02 23.42
C GLN A 67 -6.06 -12.36 22.07
N VAL A 68 -6.44 -13.06 20.99
CA VAL A 68 -6.27 -12.61 19.61
C VAL A 68 -7.56 -11.97 19.12
N THR A 69 -7.43 -10.77 18.52
CA THR A 69 -8.52 -10.08 17.83
C THR A 69 -8.08 -9.80 16.39
N VAL A 70 -8.95 -10.08 15.42
CA VAL A 70 -8.70 -9.79 14.00
C VAL A 70 -9.56 -8.60 13.57
N ALA A 71 -8.95 -7.61 12.93
CA ALA A 71 -9.61 -6.39 12.49
C ALA A 71 -9.26 -6.05 11.04
N ALA A 72 -10.14 -5.29 10.40
CA ALA A 72 -9.91 -4.76 9.07
C ALA A 72 -8.89 -3.62 9.09
N ALA A 73 -8.07 -3.54 8.05
CA ALA A 73 -7.23 -2.39 7.81
C ALA A 73 -8.06 -1.13 7.54
N GLU A 74 -7.55 0.01 7.97
CA GLU A 74 -8.06 1.31 7.58
C GLU A 74 -7.33 1.76 6.31
N VAL A 75 -8.08 1.99 5.24
CA VAL A 75 -7.52 2.42 3.96
C VAL A 75 -7.70 3.93 3.81
N LEU A 76 -6.58 4.66 3.80
CA LEU A 76 -6.53 6.09 3.51
C LEU A 76 -6.40 6.27 2.00
N THR A 77 -7.26 7.11 1.42
CA THR A 77 -7.24 7.37 -0.01
C THR A 77 -6.53 8.68 -0.32
N PHE A 78 -5.90 8.74 -1.48
CA PHE A 78 -5.28 9.95 -2.03
C PHE A 78 -5.32 9.92 -3.54
N GLU A 79 -5.06 11.05 -4.15
CA GLU A 79 -5.01 11.21 -5.60
C GLU A 79 -3.63 11.70 -6.02
N VAL A 80 -3.20 11.31 -7.22
CA VAL A 80 -1.98 11.82 -7.85
C VAL A 80 -2.35 12.75 -9.00
N GLU A 81 -1.88 13.98 -8.93
CA GLU A 81 -1.97 14.97 -10.00
C GLU A 81 -0.56 15.53 -10.24
N ALA A 82 -0.09 15.41 -11.47
CA ALA A 82 1.22 15.87 -11.85
C ALA A 82 1.26 16.36 -13.31
N THR A 83 2.21 17.24 -13.59
CA THR A 83 2.51 17.72 -14.92
C THR A 83 3.94 17.36 -15.28
N LEU A 84 4.13 16.72 -16.44
CA LEU A 84 5.44 16.30 -16.93
C LEU A 84 5.90 17.20 -18.08
N THR A 85 7.16 17.61 -18.01
CA THR A 85 7.87 18.22 -19.12
C THR A 85 8.88 17.20 -19.66
N THR A 86 8.91 16.96 -20.95
CA THR A 86 9.80 15.99 -21.59
C THR A 86 10.88 16.69 -22.40
N PHE A 87 12.04 16.02 -22.57
CA PHE A 87 13.05 16.47 -23.51
C PHE A 87 12.61 16.28 -24.96
N ALA A 88 13.14 17.09 -25.87
CA ALA A 88 13.02 16.84 -27.31
C ALA A 88 13.79 15.56 -27.68
N GLY A 89 13.22 14.75 -28.55
CA GLY A 89 13.87 13.51 -29.04
C GLY A 89 12.88 12.34 -29.07
N PRO A 90 12.80 11.49 -28.01
CA PRO A 90 11.86 10.38 -27.98
C PRO A 90 10.42 10.85 -28.07
N ASP A 91 9.53 10.01 -28.62
CA ASP A 91 8.09 10.27 -28.63
C ASP A 91 7.60 10.46 -27.19
N ALA A 92 7.04 11.64 -26.92
CA ALA A 92 6.54 12.01 -25.61
C ALA A 92 5.47 11.02 -25.09
N SER A 93 4.65 10.46 -25.97
CA SER A 93 3.61 9.47 -25.58
C SER A 93 4.23 8.19 -25.01
N VAL A 94 5.36 7.75 -25.54
CA VAL A 94 6.09 6.57 -25.04
C VAL A 94 6.72 6.87 -23.67
N VAL A 95 7.33 8.05 -23.53
CA VAL A 95 7.92 8.48 -22.25
C VAL A 95 6.87 8.58 -21.16
N ILE A 96 5.72 9.18 -21.45
CA ILE A 96 4.61 9.32 -20.50
C ILE A 96 4.02 7.96 -20.15
N ALA A 97 3.86 7.06 -21.11
CA ALA A 97 3.38 5.71 -20.85
C ALA A 97 4.31 4.94 -19.89
N GLU A 98 5.62 5.09 -20.05
CA GLU A 98 6.58 4.49 -19.12
C GLU A 98 6.53 5.13 -17.74
N ALA A 99 6.40 6.45 -17.66
CA ALA A 99 6.24 7.15 -16.38
C ALA A 99 5.00 6.65 -15.63
N LEU A 100 3.87 6.50 -16.31
CA LEU A 100 2.65 5.96 -15.71
C LEU A 100 2.80 4.50 -15.26
N ALA A 101 3.45 3.65 -16.05
CA ALA A 101 3.70 2.26 -15.68
C ALA A 101 4.59 2.16 -14.42
N ARG A 102 5.61 3.00 -14.30
CA ARG A 102 6.47 3.08 -13.11
C ARG A 102 5.71 3.59 -11.90
N LEU A 103 4.84 4.58 -12.08
CA LEU A 103 3.99 5.09 -11.02
C LEU A 103 3.05 3.99 -10.50
N ASP A 104 2.38 3.27 -11.39
CA ASP A 104 1.50 2.15 -11.00
C ASP A 104 2.26 1.10 -10.19
N ALA A 105 3.45 0.72 -10.62
CA ALA A 105 4.30 -0.23 -9.90
C ALA A 105 4.71 0.28 -8.52
N TYR A 106 5.09 1.56 -8.40
CA TYR A 106 5.43 2.19 -7.13
C TYR A 106 4.24 2.20 -6.17
N LEU A 107 3.06 2.62 -6.64
CA LEU A 107 1.85 2.70 -5.83
C LEU A 107 1.39 1.30 -5.38
N ALA A 108 1.48 0.30 -6.24
CA ALA A 108 1.19 -1.09 -5.89
C ALA A 108 2.14 -1.63 -4.83
N ALA A 109 3.44 -1.32 -4.94
CA ALA A 109 4.44 -1.71 -3.94
C ALA A 109 4.25 -1.01 -2.60
N CYS A 110 3.69 0.22 -2.60
CA CYS A 110 3.41 0.99 -1.38
C CYS A 110 2.10 0.58 -0.71
N PHE A 111 1.20 -0.13 -1.39
CA PHE A 111 -0.06 -0.57 -0.82
C PHE A 111 0.14 -1.73 0.14
N ARG A 112 0.66 -1.39 1.31
CA ARG A 112 0.99 -2.28 2.44
C ARG A 112 0.70 -1.54 3.73
N LEU A 113 0.44 -2.31 4.79
CA LEU A 113 0.20 -1.75 6.13
C LEU A 113 1.45 -1.03 6.65
N GLY A 114 1.25 0.18 7.15
CA GLY A 114 2.29 1.01 7.73
C GLY A 114 3.30 1.58 6.76
N ARG A 115 3.02 1.53 5.45
CA ARG A 115 3.93 2.04 4.42
C ARG A 115 3.47 3.38 3.88
N ASP A 116 4.28 4.41 4.09
CA ASP A 116 4.02 5.75 3.59
C ASP A 116 4.19 5.81 2.07
N VAL A 117 3.42 6.69 1.45
CA VAL A 117 3.64 7.12 0.08
C VAL A 117 4.30 8.49 0.12
N THR A 118 5.51 8.59 -0.41
CA THR A 118 6.26 9.85 -0.38
C THR A 118 6.15 10.60 -1.70
N ARG A 119 6.14 11.92 -1.62
CA ARG A 119 6.20 12.78 -2.81
C ARG A 119 7.45 12.49 -3.64
N SER A 120 8.60 12.32 -2.98
CA SER A 120 9.86 11.97 -3.67
C SER A 120 9.79 10.63 -4.39
N GLY A 121 9.10 9.64 -3.82
CA GLY A 121 8.88 8.34 -4.46
C GLY A 121 7.99 8.45 -5.71
N ILE A 122 6.94 9.25 -5.64
CA ILE A 122 6.06 9.54 -6.80
C ILE A 122 6.85 10.25 -7.90
N ILE A 123 7.61 11.30 -7.54
CA ILE A 123 8.43 12.06 -8.50
C ILE A 123 9.48 11.15 -9.15
N ALA A 124 10.17 10.31 -8.37
CA ALA A 124 11.14 9.36 -8.89
C ALA A 124 10.52 8.38 -9.88
N ALA A 125 9.33 7.85 -9.58
CA ALA A 125 8.60 6.96 -10.48
C ALA A 125 8.20 7.65 -11.78
N LEU A 126 7.77 8.92 -11.70
CA LEU A 126 7.37 9.74 -12.86
C LEU A 126 8.55 10.31 -13.65
N SER A 127 9.78 9.98 -13.29
CA SER A 127 11.02 10.52 -13.90
C SER A 127 11.83 9.46 -14.64
N PRO A 128 11.24 8.67 -15.59
CA PRO A 128 12.06 7.83 -16.48
C PRO A 128 12.94 8.70 -17.38
N GLU A 129 13.86 8.04 -18.09
CA GLU A 129 14.62 8.73 -19.13
C GLU A 129 13.70 9.39 -20.15
N GLY A 130 13.95 10.65 -20.47
CA GLY A 130 13.12 11.46 -21.36
C GLY A 130 12.22 12.47 -20.63
N VAL A 131 12.00 12.34 -19.33
CA VAL A 131 11.34 13.35 -18.51
C VAL A 131 12.36 14.35 -17.99
N GLN A 132 12.14 15.64 -18.29
CA GLN A 132 13.00 16.72 -17.81
C GLN A 132 12.56 17.20 -16.42
N ASP A 133 11.28 17.36 -16.19
CA ASP A 133 10.73 17.89 -14.95
C ASP A 133 9.38 17.27 -14.60
N VAL A 134 9.13 17.15 -13.30
CA VAL A 134 7.88 16.68 -12.73
C VAL A 134 7.36 17.73 -11.76
N ASP A 135 6.24 18.37 -12.09
CA ASP A 135 5.50 19.21 -11.16
C ASP A 135 4.40 18.38 -10.50
N LEU A 136 4.66 17.95 -9.28
CA LEU A 136 3.70 17.17 -8.49
C LEU A 136 2.79 18.08 -7.68
N VAL A 137 1.53 18.18 -8.10
CA VAL A 137 0.51 19.01 -7.47
C VAL A 137 -0.13 18.28 -6.28
N SER A 138 -0.53 17.03 -6.47
CA SER A 138 -1.14 16.19 -5.44
C SER A 138 -0.46 14.81 -5.38
N PRO A 139 -0.26 14.26 -4.19
CA PRO A 139 -0.56 14.81 -2.86
C PRO A 139 0.35 16.00 -2.49
N ALA A 140 -0.20 16.96 -1.76
CA ALA A 140 0.55 18.16 -1.33
C ALA A 140 1.62 17.88 -0.29
N ALA A 141 1.50 16.75 0.42
CA ALA A 141 2.46 16.27 1.41
C ALA A 141 2.58 14.75 1.28
N ASN A 142 3.57 14.16 1.94
CA ASN A 142 3.68 12.71 2.04
C ASN A 142 2.41 12.13 2.67
N VAL A 143 1.94 11.00 2.15
CA VAL A 143 0.82 10.27 2.74
C VAL A 143 1.38 9.34 3.81
N VAL A 144 1.24 9.76 5.07
CA VAL A 144 1.77 9.04 6.23
C VAL A 144 0.69 8.14 6.80
N VAL A 145 1.01 6.90 7.04
CA VAL A 145 0.09 5.89 7.58
C VAL A 145 0.67 5.26 8.84
N THR A 146 -0.22 4.84 9.73
CA THR A 146 0.14 4.03 10.91
C THR A 146 0.11 2.53 10.58
N ARG A 147 0.57 1.68 11.51
CA ARG A 147 0.66 0.22 11.27
C ARG A 147 -0.64 -0.44 10.81
N PRO A 148 -1.84 -0.09 11.33
CA PRO A 148 -3.09 -0.67 10.86
C PRO A 148 -3.66 0.02 9.61
N GLN A 149 -2.95 0.97 9.02
CA GLN A 149 -3.39 1.75 7.87
C GLN A 149 -2.60 1.41 6.61
N ALA A 150 -3.24 1.53 5.46
CA ALA A 150 -2.61 1.46 4.14
C ALA A 150 -3.08 2.63 3.27
N ALA A 151 -2.21 3.15 2.41
CA ALA A 151 -2.52 4.27 1.52
C ALA A 151 -2.88 3.75 0.12
N ARG A 152 -4.05 4.13 -0.38
CA ARG A 152 -4.56 3.75 -1.68
C ARG A 152 -4.75 4.96 -2.58
N CYS A 153 -4.14 4.93 -3.77
CA CYS A 153 -4.40 5.91 -4.81
C CYS A 153 -5.71 5.57 -5.54
N THR A 154 -6.61 6.55 -5.62
CA THR A 154 -7.93 6.39 -6.25
C THR A 154 -8.02 7.02 -7.62
N SER A 155 -7.11 7.94 -7.95
CA SER A 155 -7.11 8.66 -9.23
C SER A 155 -5.70 9.10 -9.58
N ILE A 156 -5.34 8.97 -10.85
CA ILE A 156 -4.07 9.45 -11.40
C ILE A 156 -4.38 10.37 -12.58
N ASP A 157 -3.99 11.63 -12.45
CA ASP A 157 -4.10 12.62 -13.50
C ASP A 157 -2.71 13.19 -13.81
N VAL A 158 -2.12 12.72 -14.91
CA VAL A 158 -0.80 13.16 -15.38
C VAL A 158 -0.96 13.83 -16.73
N THR A 159 -0.58 15.10 -16.80
CA THR A 159 -0.63 15.92 -18.01
C THR A 159 0.76 16.18 -18.57
N HIS A 160 0.86 16.34 -19.88
CA HIS A 160 2.09 16.71 -20.59
C HIS A 160 2.10 18.22 -20.86
N ALA A 161 3.06 18.93 -20.26
CA ALA A 161 3.19 20.38 -20.42
C ALA A 161 3.89 20.78 -21.71
N GLY A 162 4.55 19.85 -22.42
CA GLY A 162 5.31 20.11 -23.62
C GLY A 162 6.78 19.73 -23.49
N LEU A 163 7.57 20.21 -24.44
CA LEU A 163 9.01 19.94 -24.49
C LEU A 163 9.76 21.00 -23.69
N GLY A 164 10.72 20.55 -22.90
CA GLY A 164 11.71 21.40 -22.28
C GLY A 164 12.90 21.70 -23.19
N GLU A 165 13.71 22.68 -22.80
CA GLU A 165 14.93 23.06 -23.49
C GLU A 165 16.12 22.24 -23.00
#